data_fff4b4213969c5e2efd9e0e9726b63e3
#
_entry.id   fff4b4213969c5e2efd9e0e9726b63e3
#
_cell.length_a   1.000
_cell.length_b   1.000
_cell.length_c   1.000
_cell.angle_alpha   90.00
_cell.angle_beta   90.00
_cell.angle_gamma   90.00
#
_symmetry.space_group_name_H-M   'P 1'
#
loop_
_entity.id
_entity.type
_entity.pdbx_description
1 polymer ?
#
loop_
_entity_poly.entity_id
_entity_poly.type
_entity_poly.pdbx_seq_one_letter_code
_entity_poly.pdbx_strand_id
1 'polypeptide(L)'
;MNLNERKLNILKAIVKDYIETAEAVGSRTISKKHDLGISAATIRNEMADLEELGYLIQPHTSAGRVPSEKGYKLYVDMLMSKSELSNKEKKLIEDCIQNNVSHIKDLIQETSKLLSQLTNYTTVAVAKSLNNQNVIKHIQLVGIDDNKILLIIVTNNGDIKKAELSSNIYLDQSKLNIISDNLTKKLLGKNIIEIDERLIAFIKFEIGECSNLIDGLIDALNFNMSEEEAVFSLNGATNILNYPEFNDIIKAKSFLNMIDKKETIDSMLKSKGIQKDNVNIIIGSDNDLELAKDCSIVTATYNINKDLVGKISFIGPTRMDYSRIYAIVNYINLLFNKK
;
A
#
# COMPACT_ATOMS: atom_id res chain seq x y z
N MET A 1 22.94 -15.10 -25.44
CA MET A 1 24.20 -15.25 -24.67
C MET A 1 23.81 -15.49 -23.21
N ASN A 2 24.18 -16.63 -22.65
CA ASN A 2 23.92 -16.92 -21.27
C ASN A 2 24.92 -16.15 -20.38
N LEU A 3 24.42 -15.47 -19.36
CA LEU A 3 25.24 -14.88 -18.31
C LEU A 3 25.92 -16.02 -17.54
N ASN A 4 27.25 -16.03 -17.50
CA ASN A 4 27.98 -16.99 -16.70
C ASN A 4 27.97 -16.55 -15.21
N GLU A 5 28.30 -17.49 -14.31
CA GLU A 5 28.30 -17.25 -12.88
C GLU A 5 29.19 -16.05 -12.47
N ARG A 6 30.30 -15.85 -13.16
CA ARG A 6 31.21 -14.72 -12.93
C ARG A 6 30.55 -13.38 -13.17
N LYS A 7 29.85 -13.22 -14.32
CA LYS A 7 29.09 -12.01 -14.66
C LYS A 7 27.98 -11.74 -13.64
N LEU A 8 27.28 -12.79 -13.20
CA LEU A 8 26.23 -12.69 -12.19
C LEU A 8 26.77 -12.21 -10.84
N ASN A 9 27.93 -12.75 -10.41
CA ASN A 9 28.57 -12.34 -9.15
C ASN A 9 29.07 -10.89 -9.20
N ILE A 10 29.62 -10.46 -10.34
CA ILE A 10 30.06 -9.06 -10.54
C ILE A 10 28.84 -8.12 -10.54
N LEU A 11 27.77 -8.46 -11.27
CA LEU A 11 26.55 -7.67 -11.27
C LEU A 11 25.95 -7.54 -9.86
N LYS A 12 25.90 -8.66 -9.12
CA LYS A 12 25.44 -8.68 -7.73
C LYS A 12 26.25 -7.74 -6.83
N ALA A 13 27.56 -7.76 -6.97
CA ALA A 13 28.47 -6.90 -6.21
C ALA A 13 28.25 -5.42 -6.54
N ILE A 14 28.14 -5.09 -7.84
CA ILE A 14 27.90 -3.71 -8.31
C ILE A 14 26.54 -3.18 -7.80
N VAL A 15 25.47 -3.97 -7.91
CA VAL A 15 24.15 -3.57 -7.43
C VAL A 15 24.17 -3.29 -5.93
N LYS A 16 24.79 -4.18 -5.14
CA LYS A 16 24.91 -3.98 -3.68
C LYS A 16 25.66 -2.71 -3.33
N ASP A 17 26.83 -2.52 -3.93
CA ASP A 17 27.65 -1.33 -3.64
C ASP A 17 26.94 -0.05 -4.04
N TYR A 18 26.25 -0.05 -5.19
CA TYR A 18 25.53 1.13 -5.66
C TYR A 18 24.30 1.47 -4.79
N ILE A 19 23.58 0.45 -4.29
CA ILE A 19 22.48 0.65 -3.33
C ILE A 19 23.00 1.37 -2.08
N GLU A 20 24.17 0.96 -1.57
CA GLU A 20 24.76 1.51 -0.35
C GLU A 20 25.31 2.95 -0.54
N THR A 21 25.98 3.23 -1.67
CA THR A 21 26.77 4.44 -1.84
C THR A 21 26.17 5.50 -2.77
N ALA A 22 25.28 5.10 -3.68
CA ALA A 22 24.83 5.91 -4.83
C ALA A 22 25.96 6.37 -5.78
N GLU A 23 27.15 5.78 -5.66
CA GLU A 23 28.33 6.15 -6.45
C GLU A 23 28.61 5.09 -7.52
N ALA A 24 29.02 5.53 -8.71
CA ALA A 24 29.39 4.61 -9.79
C ALA A 24 30.56 3.70 -9.37
N VAL A 25 30.38 2.39 -9.52
CA VAL A 25 31.27 1.36 -8.97
C VAL A 25 32.39 1.03 -9.96
N GLY A 26 33.62 1.16 -9.51
CA GLY A 26 34.82 0.84 -10.31
C GLY A 26 35.29 -0.61 -10.13
N SER A 27 35.96 -1.16 -11.15
CA SER A 27 36.51 -2.53 -11.09
C SER A 27 37.52 -2.75 -9.97
N ARG A 28 38.30 -1.70 -9.59
CA ARG A 28 39.23 -1.75 -8.46
C ARG A 28 38.50 -1.83 -7.12
N THR A 29 37.37 -1.16 -6.99
CA THR A 29 36.52 -1.20 -5.79
C THR A 29 35.98 -2.60 -5.59
N ILE A 30 35.42 -3.20 -6.65
CA ILE A 30 34.89 -4.56 -6.61
C ILE A 30 36.00 -5.57 -6.24
N SER A 31 37.18 -5.46 -6.89
CA SER A 31 38.30 -6.37 -6.61
C SER A 31 38.82 -6.30 -5.15
N LYS A 32 38.67 -5.13 -4.50
CA LYS A 32 39.14 -4.95 -3.12
C LYS A 32 38.07 -5.31 -2.07
N LYS A 33 36.80 -5.00 -2.35
CA LYS A 33 35.69 -5.15 -1.40
C LYS A 33 35.07 -6.54 -1.43
N HIS A 34 35.09 -7.19 -2.61
CA HIS A 34 34.51 -8.50 -2.83
C HIS A 34 35.57 -9.51 -3.24
N ASP A 35 35.69 -10.59 -2.49
CA ASP A 35 36.62 -11.69 -2.81
C ASP A 35 36.06 -12.58 -3.92
N LEU A 36 36.22 -12.11 -5.18
CA LEU A 36 35.74 -12.84 -6.36
C LEU A 36 36.85 -13.73 -6.99
N GLY A 37 38.05 -13.75 -6.43
CA GLY A 37 39.17 -14.54 -6.93
C GLY A 37 39.68 -14.14 -8.34
N ILE A 38 39.38 -12.90 -8.82
CA ILE A 38 39.73 -12.43 -10.16
C ILE A 38 40.33 -11.02 -10.13
N SER A 39 41.18 -10.71 -11.13
CA SER A 39 41.86 -9.43 -11.23
C SER A 39 40.92 -8.26 -11.55
N ALA A 40 41.30 -7.04 -11.14
CA ALA A 40 40.56 -5.83 -11.51
C ALA A 40 40.46 -5.62 -13.05
N ALA A 41 41.45 -6.11 -13.82
CA ALA A 41 41.41 -6.05 -15.28
C ALA A 41 40.35 -7.01 -15.85
N THR A 42 40.25 -8.22 -15.31
CA THR A 42 39.20 -9.18 -15.67
C THR A 42 37.81 -8.64 -15.31
N ILE A 43 37.66 -8.07 -14.09
CA ILE A 43 36.39 -7.45 -13.67
C ILE A 43 35.99 -6.35 -14.64
N ARG A 44 36.94 -5.49 -15.07
CA ARG A 44 36.66 -4.41 -16.01
C ARG A 44 36.14 -4.92 -17.37
N ASN A 45 36.69 -6.02 -17.89
CA ASN A 45 36.21 -6.63 -19.13
C ASN A 45 34.80 -7.20 -18.98
N GLU A 46 34.55 -7.94 -17.87
CA GLU A 46 33.21 -8.46 -17.59
C GLU A 46 32.17 -7.34 -17.38
N MET A 47 32.56 -6.20 -16.80
CA MET A 47 31.71 -5.00 -16.68
C MET A 47 31.38 -4.40 -18.05
N ALA A 48 32.32 -4.39 -19.00
CA ALA A 48 32.08 -3.92 -20.36
C ALA A 48 31.07 -4.86 -21.08
N ASP A 49 31.23 -6.17 -20.94
CA ASP A 49 30.27 -7.14 -21.49
C ASP A 49 28.88 -6.96 -20.88
N LEU A 50 28.78 -6.74 -19.57
CA LEU A 50 27.49 -6.49 -18.89
C LEU A 50 26.85 -5.18 -19.35
N GLU A 51 27.65 -4.18 -19.71
CA GLU A 51 27.19 -2.92 -20.29
C GLU A 51 26.65 -3.14 -21.71
N GLU A 52 27.37 -3.87 -22.58
CA GLU A 52 26.90 -4.23 -23.92
C GLU A 52 25.60 -5.05 -23.87
N LEU A 53 25.45 -5.90 -22.85
CA LEU A 53 24.22 -6.66 -22.61
C LEU A 53 23.10 -5.83 -21.99
N GLY A 54 23.35 -4.56 -21.64
CA GLY A 54 22.39 -3.61 -21.12
C GLY A 54 22.07 -3.80 -19.64
N TYR A 55 22.87 -4.52 -18.85
CA TYR A 55 22.68 -4.68 -17.40
C TYR A 55 23.37 -3.58 -16.58
N LEU A 56 24.37 -2.93 -17.16
CA LEU A 56 25.08 -1.82 -16.57
C LEU A 56 25.05 -0.60 -17.51
N ILE A 57 25.28 0.57 -16.94
CA ILE A 57 25.40 1.85 -17.66
C ILE A 57 26.66 2.57 -17.19
N GLN A 58 27.38 3.22 -18.09
CA GLN A 58 28.45 4.15 -17.73
C GLN A 58 27.90 5.57 -17.74
N PRO A 59 27.73 6.22 -16.57
CA PRO A 59 27.13 7.56 -16.54
C PRO A 59 28.00 8.62 -17.23
N HIS A 60 29.34 8.50 -17.15
CA HIS A 60 30.31 9.42 -17.77
C HIS A 60 31.57 8.64 -18.18
N THR A 61 32.30 9.12 -19.15
CA THR A 61 33.47 8.46 -19.81
C THR A 61 34.56 7.97 -18.83
N SER A 62 34.75 8.66 -17.69
CA SER A 62 35.72 8.29 -16.65
C SER A 62 35.10 7.64 -15.41
N ALA A 63 33.78 7.47 -15.39
CA ALA A 63 33.08 6.90 -14.25
C ALA A 63 33.16 5.36 -14.24
N GLY A 64 32.88 4.77 -13.05
CA GLY A 64 32.59 3.36 -12.93
C GLY A 64 31.32 2.96 -13.69
N ARG A 65 30.65 1.91 -13.23
CA ARG A 65 29.37 1.47 -13.78
C ARG A 65 28.28 1.56 -12.72
N VAL A 66 27.06 1.85 -13.17
CA VAL A 66 25.85 1.80 -12.36
C VAL A 66 24.89 0.75 -12.92
N PRO A 67 24.05 0.11 -12.10
CA PRO A 67 23.05 -0.81 -12.60
C PRO A 67 22.02 -0.09 -13.49
N SER A 68 21.65 -0.72 -14.59
CA SER A 68 20.46 -0.34 -15.36
C SER A 68 19.19 -0.89 -14.69
N GLU A 69 18.01 -0.49 -15.15
CA GLU A 69 16.74 -1.11 -14.70
C GLU A 69 16.75 -2.64 -14.98
N LYS A 70 17.27 -3.07 -16.11
CA LYS A 70 17.46 -4.48 -16.45
C LYS A 70 18.39 -5.18 -15.46
N GLY A 71 19.44 -4.50 -15.01
CA GLY A 71 20.35 -4.99 -13.97
C GLY A 71 19.67 -5.17 -12.63
N TYR A 72 18.86 -4.21 -12.20
CA TYR A 72 18.06 -4.32 -10.96
C TYR A 72 17.03 -5.44 -11.05
N LYS A 73 16.31 -5.58 -12.19
CA LYS A 73 15.35 -6.66 -12.41
C LYS A 73 15.99 -8.04 -12.25
N LEU A 74 17.13 -8.26 -12.88
CA LEU A 74 17.88 -9.51 -12.75
C LEU A 74 18.37 -9.74 -11.32
N TYR A 75 18.84 -8.69 -10.65
CA TYR A 75 19.26 -8.77 -9.25
C TYR A 75 18.12 -9.21 -8.34
N VAL A 76 16.97 -8.59 -8.45
CA VAL A 76 15.78 -8.90 -7.64
C VAL A 76 15.28 -10.32 -7.90
N ASP A 77 15.22 -10.72 -9.16
CA ASP A 77 14.68 -12.03 -9.55
C ASP A 77 15.60 -13.19 -9.11
N MET A 78 16.89 -13.10 -9.39
CA MET A 78 17.80 -14.24 -9.27
C MET A 78 18.93 -14.08 -8.25
N LEU A 79 19.43 -12.86 -8.03
CA LEU A 79 20.72 -12.63 -7.33
C LEU A 79 20.57 -12.12 -5.92
N MET A 80 19.39 -11.61 -5.54
CA MET A 80 19.12 -11.03 -4.24
C MET A 80 19.27 -12.08 -3.15
N SER A 81 20.20 -11.85 -2.22
CA SER A 81 20.35 -12.68 -1.01
C SER A 81 19.33 -12.26 0.04
N LYS A 82 18.87 -13.22 0.85
CA LYS A 82 18.03 -12.90 2.00
C LYS A 82 18.83 -12.08 3.01
N SER A 83 18.32 -10.91 3.37
CA SER A 83 18.82 -10.13 4.50
C SER A 83 18.20 -10.64 5.79
N GLU A 84 18.90 -10.51 6.89
CA GLU A 84 18.37 -10.86 8.22
C GLU A 84 18.05 -9.59 9.00
N LEU A 85 16.89 -9.57 9.62
CA LEU A 85 16.51 -8.52 10.54
C LEU A 85 17.19 -8.72 11.88
N SER A 86 17.67 -7.64 12.47
CA SER A 86 18.19 -7.67 13.84
C SER A 86 17.07 -7.99 14.84
N ASN A 87 17.43 -8.54 16.00
CA ASN A 87 16.46 -8.85 17.06
C ASN A 87 15.71 -7.60 17.54
N LYS A 88 16.33 -6.42 17.46
CA LYS A 88 15.71 -5.16 17.82
C LYS A 88 14.61 -4.78 16.81
N GLU A 89 14.87 -4.92 15.52
CA GLU A 89 13.89 -4.63 14.45
C GLU A 89 12.71 -5.61 14.53
N LYS A 90 13.00 -6.91 14.72
CA LYS A 90 11.97 -7.94 14.91
C LYS A 90 11.04 -7.58 16.05
N LYS A 91 11.61 -7.22 17.21
CA LYS A 91 10.84 -6.86 18.40
C LYS A 91 9.98 -5.60 18.16
N LEU A 92 10.52 -4.56 17.51
CA LEU A 92 9.75 -3.35 17.18
C LEU A 92 8.54 -3.66 16.30
N ILE A 93 8.70 -4.54 15.30
CA ILE A 93 7.59 -4.94 14.40
C ILE A 93 6.57 -5.79 15.17
N GLU A 94 7.02 -6.74 16.02
CA GLU A 94 6.13 -7.56 16.86
C GLU A 94 5.30 -6.70 17.80
N ASP A 95 5.94 -5.81 18.56
CA ASP A 95 5.28 -4.94 19.54
C ASP A 95 4.26 -4.03 18.82
N CYS A 96 4.61 -3.48 17.67
CA CYS A 96 3.71 -2.64 16.87
C CYS A 96 2.44 -3.40 16.45
N ILE A 97 2.59 -4.62 15.92
CA ILE A 97 1.45 -5.43 15.45
C ILE A 97 0.60 -5.91 16.63
N GLN A 98 1.23 -6.39 17.72
CA GLN A 98 0.51 -6.94 18.87
C GLN A 98 -0.30 -5.89 19.62
N ASN A 99 0.26 -4.68 19.78
CA ASN A 99 -0.41 -3.60 20.52
C ASN A 99 -1.59 -3.01 19.74
N ASN A 100 -1.62 -3.12 18.42
CA ASN A 100 -2.62 -2.44 17.58
C ASN A 100 -3.58 -3.40 16.87
N VAL A 101 -3.43 -4.72 17.02
CA VAL A 101 -4.21 -5.72 16.27
C VAL A 101 -5.73 -5.65 16.50
N SER A 102 -6.16 -5.12 17.65
CA SER A 102 -7.57 -4.96 17.99
C SER A 102 -8.26 -3.81 17.25
N HIS A 103 -7.50 -2.84 16.74
CA HIS A 103 -7.99 -1.64 16.04
C HIS A 103 -7.30 -1.50 14.70
N ILE A 104 -8.00 -1.88 13.64
CA ILE A 104 -7.45 -1.92 12.26
C ILE A 104 -6.86 -0.57 11.83
N LYS A 105 -7.51 0.53 12.17
CA LYS A 105 -7.04 1.87 11.82
C LYS A 105 -5.68 2.17 12.46
N ASP A 106 -5.55 1.86 13.75
CA ASP A 106 -4.31 2.09 14.50
C ASP A 106 -3.22 1.14 14.00
N LEU A 107 -3.56 -0.14 13.73
CA LEU A 107 -2.64 -1.10 13.15
C LEU A 107 -2.03 -0.60 11.84
N ILE A 108 -2.85 -0.15 10.90
CA ILE A 108 -2.41 0.34 9.58
C ILE A 108 -1.58 1.62 9.72
N GLN A 109 -2.01 2.54 10.58
CA GLN A 109 -1.31 3.81 10.80
C GLN A 109 0.05 3.61 11.47
N GLU A 110 0.12 2.88 12.57
CA GLU A 110 1.37 2.68 13.31
C GLU A 110 2.33 1.76 12.55
N THR A 111 1.82 0.74 11.83
CA THR A 111 2.67 -0.10 10.99
C THR A 111 3.32 0.70 9.86
N SER A 112 2.56 1.51 9.11
CA SER A 112 3.14 2.32 8.03
C SER A 112 4.17 3.32 8.53
N LYS A 113 3.92 3.94 9.69
CA LYS A 113 4.85 4.88 10.34
C LYS A 113 6.15 4.19 10.78
N LEU A 114 6.05 3.07 11.48
CA LEU A 114 7.22 2.29 11.91
C LEU A 114 8.06 1.84 10.71
N LEU A 115 7.43 1.29 9.68
CA LEU A 115 8.13 0.79 8.52
C LEU A 115 8.80 1.90 7.71
N SER A 116 8.17 3.06 7.60
CA SER A 116 8.79 4.23 7.00
C SER A 116 10.05 4.69 7.77
N GLN A 117 10.01 4.66 9.10
CA GLN A 117 11.17 4.98 9.94
C GLN A 117 12.29 3.95 9.82
N LEU A 118 11.97 2.66 9.76
CA LEU A 118 12.96 1.58 9.63
C LEU A 118 13.65 1.55 8.27
N THR A 119 12.96 1.94 7.22
CA THR A 119 13.46 1.82 5.84
C THR A 119 13.90 3.13 5.22
N ASN A 120 13.48 4.27 5.76
CA ASN A 120 13.61 5.60 5.17
C ASN A 120 12.91 5.73 3.79
N TYR A 121 11.96 4.85 3.46
CA TYR A 121 11.14 4.97 2.25
C TYR A 121 9.75 5.50 2.58
N THR A 122 9.08 6.04 1.56
CA THR A 122 7.64 6.31 1.66
C THR A 122 6.91 4.98 1.80
N THR A 123 6.10 4.85 2.83
CA THR A 123 5.35 3.61 3.09
C THR A 123 3.86 3.88 3.05
N VAL A 124 3.17 3.07 2.27
CA VAL A 124 1.71 3.05 2.18
C VAL A 124 1.23 1.73 2.78
N ALA A 125 0.29 1.81 3.70
CA ALA A 125 -0.40 0.63 4.23
C ALA A 125 -1.91 0.78 4.00
N VAL A 126 -2.52 -0.31 3.54
CA VAL A 126 -3.96 -0.37 3.25
C VAL A 126 -4.51 -1.66 3.82
N ALA A 127 -5.67 -1.60 4.46
CA ALA A 127 -6.44 -2.78 4.80
C ALA A 127 -7.83 -2.70 4.17
N LYS A 128 -8.26 -3.80 3.56
CA LYS A 128 -9.56 -3.92 2.93
C LYS A 128 -10.28 -5.17 3.46
N SER A 129 -11.56 -5.03 3.82
CA SER A 129 -12.38 -6.17 4.16
C SER A 129 -12.67 -7.02 2.91
N LEU A 130 -12.48 -8.33 3.02
CA LEU A 130 -12.86 -9.29 1.98
C LEU A 130 -14.36 -9.60 2.02
N ASN A 131 -14.91 -9.58 3.22
CA ASN A 131 -16.32 -9.77 3.44
C ASN A 131 -16.98 -8.41 3.54
N ASN A 132 -17.67 -8.03 2.50
CA ASN A 132 -18.60 -6.89 2.46
C ASN A 132 -19.83 -7.17 3.34
N GLN A 133 -19.63 -7.75 4.53
CA GLN A 133 -20.68 -7.96 5.51
C GLN A 133 -20.83 -6.73 6.39
N ASN A 134 -21.12 -5.59 5.75
CA ASN A 134 -21.71 -4.45 6.45
C ASN A 134 -23.14 -4.83 6.85
N VAL A 135 -23.23 -5.79 7.78
CA VAL A 135 -24.52 -6.26 8.32
C VAL A 135 -25.01 -5.21 9.29
N ILE A 136 -26.21 -4.72 9.02
CA ILE A 136 -26.85 -3.68 9.85
C ILE A 136 -27.18 -4.26 11.23
N LYS A 137 -26.70 -3.61 12.28
CA LYS A 137 -26.99 -3.91 13.67
C LYS A 137 -28.00 -2.94 14.27
N HIS A 138 -27.92 -1.67 13.91
CA HIS A 138 -28.80 -0.64 14.42
C HIS A 138 -28.88 0.55 13.48
N ILE A 139 -30.06 1.17 13.38
CA ILE A 139 -30.28 2.41 12.63
C ILE A 139 -30.93 3.41 13.58
N GLN A 140 -30.38 4.63 13.63
CA GLN A 140 -30.92 5.73 14.42
C GLN A 140 -31.08 6.98 13.57
N LEU A 141 -32.23 7.63 13.69
CA LEU A 141 -32.54 8.95 13.14
C LEU A 141 -32.57 9.97 14.25
N VAL A 142 -31.84 11.06 14.10
CA VAL A 142 -31.77 12.15 15.10
C VAL A 142 -32.07 13.47 14.38
N GLY A 143 -33.08 14.20 14.85
CA GLY A 143 -33.39 15.54 14.36
C GLY A 143 -32.26 16.50 14.71
N ILE A 144 -31.76 17.25 13.71
CA ILE A 144 -30.79 18.34 13.91
C ILE A 144 -31.53 19.68 13.91
N ASP A 145 -32.35 19.89 12.85
CA ASP A 145 -33.16 21.08 12.63
C ASP A 145 -34.54 20.65 12.08
N ASP A 146 -35.42 21.61 11.84
CA ASP A 146 -36.79 21.37 11.36
C ASP A 146 -36.85 20.49 10.10
N ASN A 147 -35.82 20.59 9.22
CA ASN A 147 -35.77 19.91 7.95
C ASN A 147 -34.56 18.98 7.78
N LYS A 148 -33.70 18.87 8.81
CA LYS A 148 -32.45 18.09 8.74
C LYS A 148 -32.43 16.98 9.78
N ILE A 149 -32.14 15.79 9.32
CA ILE A 149 -32.10 14.59 10.13
C ILE A 149 -30.75 13.92 9.95
N LEU A 150 -30.06 13.58 11.04
CA LEU A 150 -28.87 12.76 11.03
C LEU A 150 -29.28 11.30 11.04
N LEU A 151 -28.89 10.58 10.00
CA LEU A 151 -28.93 9.12 9.94
C LEU A 151 -27.64 8.55 10.53
N ILE A 152 -27.75 7.62 11.44
CA ILE A 152 -26.65 6.85 12.01
C ILE A 152 -26.95 5.36 11.78
N ILE A 153 -26.03 4.66 11.14
CA ILE A 153 -26.08 3.21 10.90
C ILE A 153 -24.90 2.58 11.63
N VAL A 154 -25.19 1.62 12.49
CA VAL A 154 -24.17 0.82 13.19
C VAL A 154 -24.15 -0.57 12.55
N THR A 155 -22.97 -1.04 12.16
CA THR A 155 -22.77 -2.36 11.60
C THR A 155 -22.30 -3.36 12.66
N ASN A 156 -22.31 -4.65 12.31
CA ASN A 156 -21.82 -5.73 13.18
C ASN A 156 -20.32 -5.60 13.50
N ASN A 157 -19.53 -4.95 12.63
CA ASN A 157 -18.10 -4.70 12.84
C ASN A 157 -17.82 -3.51 13.77
N GLY A 158 -18.89 -2.83 14.23
CA GLY A 158 -18.76 -1.62 15.06
C GLY A 158 -18.55 -0.33 14.26
N ASP A 159 -18.56 -0.40 12.93
CA ASP A 159 -18.47 0.79 12.07
C ASP A 159 -19.73 1.63 12.21
N ILE A 160 -19.57 2.94 12.27
CA ILE A 160 -20.65 3.90 12.35
C ILE A 160 -20.65 4.73 11.06
N LYS A 161 -21.70 4.54 10.24
CA LYS A 161 -21.95 5.36 9.06
C LYS A 161 -22.91 6.48 9.39
N LYS A 162 -22.63 7.68 8.90
CA LYS A 162 -23.44 8.89 9.15
C LYS A 162 -23.79 9.52 7.81
N ALA A 163 -25.03 10.00 7.71
CA ALA A 163 -25.47 10.81 6.59
C ALA A 163 -26.48 11.88 7.05
N GLU A 164 -26.49 13.02 6.39
CA GLU A 164 -27.49 14.07 6.58
C GLU A 164 -28.62 13.86 5.58
N LEU A 165 -29.84 13.72 6.07
CA LEU A 165 -31.06 13.57 5.29
C LEU A 165 -31.87 14.85 5.39
N SER A 166 -32.55 15.21 4.30
CA SER A 166 -33.51 16.31 4.28
C SER A 166 -34.94 15.79 4.34
N SER A 167 -35.78 16.37 5.15
CA SER A 167 -37.21 16.05 5.21
C SER A 167 -38.04 17.28 4.81
N ASN A 168 -39.06 17.03 3.99
CA ASN A 168 -40.02 18.08 3.61
C ASN A 168 -41.14 18.27 4.68
N ILE A 169 -41.14 17.43 5.71
CA ILE A 169 -42.13 17.40 6.77
C ILE A 169 -41.38 17.48 8.10
N TYR A 170 -41.88 18.32 9.00
CA TYR A 170 -41.38 18.36 10.38
C TYR A 170 -41.67 17.03 11.09
N LEU A 171 -40.64 16.41 11.62
CA LEU A 171 -40.72 15.17 12.36
C LEU A 171 -40.13 15.39 13.77
N ASP A 172 -40.97 15.26 14.77
CA ASP A 172 -40.49 15.26 16.14
C ASP A 172 -39.65 14.00 16.44
N GLN A 173 -38.82 14.06 17.48
CA GLN A 173 -37.92 12.97 17.84
C GLN A 173 -38.67 11.66 18.18
N SER A 174 -39.91 11.73 18.63
CA SER A 174 -40.73 10.54 18.92
C SER A 174 -41.09 9.79 17.65
N LYS A 175 -41.49 10.50 16.60
CA LYS A 175 -41.73 9.91 15.27
C LYS A 175 -40.45 9.35 14.64
N LEU A 176 -39.33 10.09 14.76
CA LEU A 176 -38.02 9.61 14.29
C LEU A 176 -37.60 8.32 15.00
N ASN A 177 -37.85 8.18 16.26
CA ASN A 177 -37.57 6.96 17.04
C ASN A 177 -38.43 5.76 16.54
N ILE A 178 -39.71 5.97 16.27
CA ILE A 178 -40.60 4.92 15.73
C ILE A 178 -40.11 4.47 14.35
N ILE A 179 -39.72 5.40 13.48
CA ILE A 179 -39.15 5.09 12.16
C ILE A 179 -37.82 4.33 12.31
N SER A 180 -36.95 4.76 13.21
CA SER A 180 -35.67 4.12 13.50
C SER A 180 -35.84 2.66 13.96
N ASP A 181 -36.78 2.42 14.87
CA ASP A 181 -37.09 1.08 15.36
C ASP A 181 -37.65 0.18 14.27
N ASN A 182 -38.52 0.69 13.41
CA ASN A 182 -39.07 -0.04 12.27
C ASN A 182 -37.97 -0.38 11.24
N LEU A 183 -37.11 0.59 10.89
CA LEU A 183 -35.97 0.37 10.01
C LEU A 183 -35.01 -0.65 10.59
N THR A 184 -34.67 -0.52 11.88
CA THR A 184 -33.78 -1.46 12.56
C THR A 184 -34.35 -2.88 12.51
N LYS A 185 -35.62 -3.07 12.88
CA LYS A 185 -36.25 -4.41 12.86
C LYS A 185 -36.25 -5.08 11.49
N LYS A 186 -36.43 -4.31 10.42
CA LYS A 186 -36.51 -4.84 9.03
C LYS A 186 -35.14 -5.08 8.41
N LEU A 187 -34.17 -4.29 8.78
CA LEU A 187 -32.83 -4.29 8.19
C LEU A 187 -31.79 -5.00 9.08
N LEU A 188 -32.17 -5.34 10.33
CA LEU A 188 -31.31 -6.07 11.25
C LEU A 188 -30.82 -7.37 10.64
N GLY A 189 -29.51 -7.59 10.67
CA GLY A 189 -28.92 -8.82 10.17
C GLY A 189 -28.83 -8.90 8.64
N LYS A 190 -29.32 -7.90 7.91
CA LYS A 190 -29.16 -7.83 6.46
C LYS A 190 -27.85 -7.15 6.09
N ASN A 191 -27.20 -7.67 5.05
CA ASN A 191 -26.09 -6.99 4.43
C ASN A 191 -26.63 -5.77 3.66
N ILE A 192 -25.96 -4.64 3.75
CA ILE A 192 -26.34 -3.41 3.05
C ILE A 192 -26.46 -3.67 1.53
N ILE A 193 -25.61 -4.55 0.96
CA ILE A 193 -25.63 -4.93 -0.47
C ILE A 193 -26.87 -5.75 -0.85
N GLU A 194 -27.46 -6.44 0.11
CA GLU A 194 -28.63 -7.32 -0.11
C GLU A 194 -29.97 -6.59 -0.01
N ILE A 195 -29.94 -5.26 0.23
CA ILE A 195 -31.13 -4.42 0.28
C ILE A 195 -31.61 -4.17 -1.16
N ASP A 196 -32.54 -5.01 -1.61
CA ASP A 196 -33.09 -4.92 -2.95
C ASP A 196 -34.24 -3.90 -3.08
N GLU A 197 -34.59 -3.55 -4.32
CA GLU A 197 -35.67 -2.62 -4.63
C GLU A 197 -37.03 -3.04 -4.06
N ARG A 198 -37.26 -4.34 -3.89
CA ARG A 198 -38.56 -4.88 -3.35
C ARG A 198 -38.65 -4.59 -1.87
N LEU A 199 -37.56 -4.80 -1.12
CA LEU A 199 -37.51 -4.48 0.30
C LEU A 199 -37.64 -2.97 0.52
N ILE A 200 -37.02 -2.17 -0.33
CA ILE A 200 -37.13 -0.71 -0.33
C ILE A 200 -38.57 -0.27 -0.54
N ALA A 201 -39.22 -0.79 -1.58
CA ALA A 201 -40.61 -0.46 -1.89
C ALA A 201 -41.58 -0.85 -0.74
N PHE A 202 -41.34 -2.01 -0.10
CA PHE A 202 -42.10 -2.46 1.05
C PHE A 202 -41.91 -1.50 2.27
N ILE A 203 -40.69 -1.10 2.57
CA ILE A 203 -40.39 -0.16 3.65
C ILE A 203 -41.03 1.22 3.37
N LYS A 204 -40.93 1.72 2.13
CA LYS A 204 -41.58 2.97 1.71
C LYS A 204 -43.08 2.95 1.92
N PHE A 205 -43.73 1.83 1.53
CA PHE A 205 -45.17 1.65 1.69
C PHE A 205 -45.61 1.74 3.16
N GLU A 206 -44.86 1.11 4.07
CA GLU A 206 -45.17 1.12 5.50
C GLU A 206 -44.91 2.46 6.19
N ILE A 207 -43.88 3.19 5.77
CA ILE A 207 -43.52 4.49 6.37
C ILE A 207 -44.41 5.63 5.82
N GLY A 208 -45.05 5.42 4.68
CA GLY A 208 -46.04 6.32 4.11
C GLY A 208 -45.48 7.71 3.76
N GLU A 209 -46.01 8.77 4.39
CA GLU A 209 -45.62 10.17 4.12
C GLU A 209 -44.14 10.48 4.29
N CYS A 210 -43.41 9.67 5.02
CA CYS A 210 -41.97 9.82 5.26
C CYS A 210 -41.11 9.02 4.27
N SER A 211 -41.69 8.56 3.15
CA SER A 211 -40.97 7.73 2.13
C SER A 211 -39.71 8.41 1.57
N ASN A 212 -39.67 9.74 1.52
CA ASN A 212 -38.49 10.49 1.06
C ASN A 212 -37.24 10.27 1.95
N LEU A 213 -37.43 9.96 3.24
CA LEU A 213 -36.31 9.58 4.12
C LEU A 213 -35.65 8.28 3.67
N ILE A 214 -36.41 7.38 3.05
CA ILE A 214 -35.88 6.12 2.53
C ILE A 214 -35.04 6.34 1.29
N ASP A 215 -35.39 7.28 0.43
CA ASP A 215 -34.53 7.64 -0.71
C ASP A 215 -33.19 8.19 -0.22
N GLY A 216 -33.20 9.10 0.73
CA GLY A 216 -31.98 9.61 1.36
C GLY A 216 -31.19 8.53 2.11
N LEU A 217 -31.86 7.56 2.75
CA LEU A 217 -31.22 6.41 3.38
C LEU A 217 -30.49 5.56 2.30
N ILE A 218 -31.14 5.30 1.16
CA ILE A 218 -30.58 4.50 0.07
C ILE A 218 -29.41 5.23 -0.57
N ASP A 219 -29.56 6.52 -0.84
CA ASP A 219 -28.49 7.36 -1.36
C ASP A 219 -27.28 7.36 -0.41
N ALA A 220 -27.53 7.48 0.89
CA ALA A 220 -26.50 7.39 1.92
C ALA A 220 -25.84 6.01 1.99
N LEU A 221 -26.61 4.94 1.84
CA LEU A 221 -26.09 3.57 1.78
C LEU A 221 -25.27 3.37 0.49
N ASN A 222 -25.77 3.79 -0.68
CA ASN A 222 -25.09 3.65 -1.96
C ASN A 222 -23.85 4.51 -2.06
N PHE A 223 -23.88 5.77 -1.58
CA PHE A 223 -22.73 6.67 -1.53
C PHE A 223 -21.61 6.10 -0.66
N ASN A 224 -21.96 5.55 0.51
CA ASN A 224 -20.99 4.90 1.39
C ASN A 224 -20.54 3.51 0.91
N MET A 225 -21.21 2.93 -0.10
CA MET A 225 -20.80 1.65 -0.72
C MET A 225 -19.79 1.85 -1.85
N SER A 226 -19.83 2.98 -2.54
CA SER A 226 -18.84 3.30 -3.59
C SER A 226 -17.46 3.61 -3.01
N GLU A 227 -17.37 4.05 -1.77
CA GLU A 227 -16.16 4.11 -0.97
C GLU A 227 -16.15 2.93 0.02
N GLU A 228 -15.78 1.72 -0.45
CA GLU A 228 -15.21 0.73 0.45
C GLU A 228 -14.05 1.44 1.18
N GLU A 229 -14.28 1.82 2.42
CA GLU A 229 -13.25 2.46 3.25
C GLU A 229 -12.14 1.45 3.50
N ALA A 230 -11.28 1.28 2.51
CA ALA A 230 -9.97 0.75 2.74
C ALA A 230 -9.31 1.71 3.73
N VAL A 231 -9.01 1.22 4.91
CA VAL A 231 -8.20 1.99 5.86
C VAL A 231 -6.86 2.23 5.18
N PHE A 232 -6.52 3.49 4.99
CA PHE A 232 -5.35 3.93 4.26
C PHE A 232 -4.46 4.75 5.17
N SER A 233 -3.15 4.51 5.10
CA SER A 233 -2.14 5.33 5.75
C SER A 233 -0.92 5.49 4.87
N LEU A 234 -0.42 6.72 4.76
CA LEU A 234 0.81 7.06 4.07
C LEU A 234 1.74 7.77 5.04
N ASN A 235 2.98 7.30 5.13
CA ASN A 235 4.00 7.88 5.99
C ASN A 235 5.35 8.01 5.25
N GLY A 236 6.15 9.00 5.65
CA GLY A 236 7.49 9.22 5.10
C GLY A 236 7.51 9.77 3.69
N ALA A 237 6.49 10.53 3.28
CA ALA A 237 6.44 11.19 1.98
C ALA A 237 7.71 12.00 1.65
N THR A 238 8.25 12.69 2.66
CA THR A 238 9.45 13.53 2.54
C THR A 238 10.75 12.74 2.57
N ASN A 239 10.75 11.45 2.89
CA ASN A 239 11.97 10.64 2.93
C ASN A 239 12.66 10.57 1.56
N ILE A 240 11.89 10.72 0.48
CA ILE A 240 12.43 10.74 -0.88
C ILE A 240 13.48 11.83 -1.08
N LEU A 241 13.36 12.95 -0.35
CA LEU A 241 14.29 14.08 -0.41
C LEU A 241 15.67 13.76 0.16
N ASN A 242 15.83 12.65 0.88
CA ASN A 242 17.13 12.18 1.37
C ASN A 242 17.95 11.48 0.28
N TYR A 243 17.38 11.26 -0.90
CA TYR A 243 18.02 10.53 -1.98
C TYR A 243 18.53 11.48 -3.07
N PRO A 244 19.80 11.37 -3.51
CA PRO A 244 20.40 12.24 -4.51
C PRO A 244 19.62 12.31 -5.83
N GLU A 245 18.91 11.25 -6.20
CA GLU A 245 18.09 11.17 -7.40
C GLU A 245 16.93 12.19 -7.41
N PHE A 246 16.56 12.68 -6.23
CA PHE A 246 15.48 13.65 -6.01
C PHE A 246 15.96 15.00 -5.50
N ASN A 247 17.27 15.31 -5.66
CA ASN A 247 17.79 16.65 -5.41
C ASN A 247 17.27 17.70 -6.41
N ASP A 248 16.72 17.25 -7.54
CA ASP A 248 16.00 18.10 -8.48
C ASP A 248 14.62 18.45 -7.92
N ILE A 249 14.35 19.75 -7.74
CA ILE A 249 13.08 20.27 -7.20
C ILE A 249 11.88 19.82 -8.06
N ILE A 250 12.05 19.72 -9.39
CA ILE A 250 10.96 19.31 -10.30
C ILE A 250 10.61 17.85 -10.04
N LYS A 251 11.62 16.97 -9.94
CA LYS A 251 11.43 15.54 -9.63
C LYS A 251 10.81 15.34 -8.25
N ALA A 252 11.32 16.03 -7.25
CA ALA A 252 10.82 15.98 -5.88
C ALA A 252 9.34 16.42 -5.82
N LYS A 253 9.01 17.55 -6.45
CA LYS A 253 7.64 18.06 -6.52
C LYS A 253 6.70 17.09 -7.28
N SER A 254 7.16 16.50 -8.38
CA SER A 254 6.39 15.51 -9.14
C SER A 254 6.08 14.28 -8.29
N PHE A 255 7.06 13.78 -7.55
CA PHE A 255 6.88 12.67 -6.61
C PHE A 255 5.85 13.01 -5.53
N LEU A 256 5.98 14.14 -4.85
CA LEU A 256 5.05 14.54 -3.79
C LEU A 256 3.63 14.71 -4.32
N ASN A 257 3.46 15.35 -5.48
CA ASN A 257 2.15 15.49 -6.13
C ASN A 257 1.53 14.13 -6.54
N MET A 258 2.38 13.17 -6.89
CA MET A 258 1.95 11.81 -7.26
C MET A 258 1.37 11.06 -6.06
N ILE A 259 2.05 11.10 -4.92
CA ILE A 259 1.62 10.39 -3.70
C ILE A 259 0.52 11.11 -2.92
N ASP A 260 0.25 12.38 -3.21
CA ASP A 260 -0.85 13.14 -2.60
C ASP A 260 -2.22 12.73 -3.15
N LYS A 261 -2.26 12.07 -4.31
CA LYS A 261 -3.49 11.63 -4.97
C LYS A 261 -3.78 10.16 -4.67
N LYS A 262 -4.88 9.90 -3.95
CA LYS A 262 -5.30 8.54 -3.57
C LYS A 262 -5.49 7.63 -4.79
N GLU A 263 -6.07 8.13 -5.88
CA GLU A 263 -6.29 7.38 -7.11
C GLU A 263 -4.97 6.92 -7.75
N THR A 264 -3.95 7.75 -7.67
CA THR A 264 -2.60 7.42 -8.16
C THR A 264 -2.00 6.28 -7.37
N ILE A 265 -2.10 6.35 -6.04
CA ILE A 265 -1.62 5.27 -5.15
C ILE A 265 -2.40 3.97 -5.41
N ASP A 266 -3.71 4.02 -5.53
CA ASP A 266 -4.54 2.84 -5.84
C ASP A 266 -4.15 2.20 -7.18
N SER A 267 -3.82 3.00 -8.19
CA SER A 267 -3.31 2.52 -9.46
C SER A 267 -1.96 1.81 -9.29
N MET A 268 -1.02 2.41 -8.55
CA MET A 268 0.28 1.81 -8.24
C MET A 268 0.16 0.48 -7.50
N LEU A 269 -0.76 0.37 -6.54
CA LEU A 269 -1.00 -0.85 -5.77
C LEU A 269 -1.60 -1.99 -6.61
N LYS A 270 -2.16 -1.68 -7.78
CA LYS A 270 -2.75 -2.64 -8.73
C LYS A 270 -1.81 -3.04 -9.86
N SER A 271 -0.77 -2.25 -10.13
CA SER A 271 0.18 -2.50 -11.22
C SER A 271 0.94 -3.82 -10.99
N LYS A 272 1.26 -4.50 -12.09
CA LYS A 272 1.93 -5.80 -12.04
C LYS A 272 3.42 -5.65 -12.33
N GLY A 273 4.24 -6.27 -11.51
CA GLY A 273 5.69 -6.31 -11.64
C GLY A 273 6.24 -7.73 -11.45
N ILE A 274 7.49 -7.82 -11.01
CA ILE A 274 8.15 -9.09 -10.67
C ILE A 274 7.47 -9.67 -9.43
N GLN A 275 6.91 -10.88 -9.55
CA GLN A 275 6.28 -11.59 -8.45
C GLN A 275 7.29 -12.49 -7.75
N LYS A 276 7.44 -12.33 -6.44
CA LYS A 276 8.27 -13.19 -5.61
C LYS A 276 7.51 -13.51 -4.32
N ASP A 277 7.06 -14.75 -4.21
CA ASP A 277 6.11 -15.15 -3.17
C ASP A 277 4.85 -14.26 -3.19
N ASN A 278 4.53 -13.56 -2.11
CA ASN A 278 3.43 -12.60 -2.00
C ASN A 278 3.87 -11.13 -2.17
N VAL A 279 5.06 -10.91 -2.71
CA VAL A 279 5.65 -9.58 -2.95
C VAL A 279 5.66 -9.28 -4.44
N ASN A 280 5.13 -8.13 -4.81
CA ASN A 280 5.15 -7.58 -6.16
C ASN A 280 6.15 -6.42 -6.21
N ILE A 281 7.11 -6.47 -7.13
CA ILE A 281 8.18 -5.47 -7.26
C ILE A 281 8.13 -4.85 -8.65
N ILE A 282 7.94 -3.55 -8.70
CA ILE A 282 7.90 -2.74 -9.92
C ILE A 282 9.13 -1.85 -9.92
N ILE A 283 9.88 -1.82 -11.01
CA ILE A 283 11.14 -1.08 -11.10
C ILE A 283 11.12 -0.15 -12.30
N GLY A 284 11.32 1.14 -12.06
CA GLY A 284 11.55 2.14 -13.08
C GLY A 284 10.43 2.19 -14.13
N SER A 285 10.78 1.95 -15.38
CA SER A 285 9.86 2.04 -16.54
C SER A 285 8.72 1.02 -16.56
N ASP A 286 8.73 0.01 -15.67
CA ASP A 286 7.59 -0.91 -15.52
C ASP A 286 6.40 -0.25 -14.82
N ASN A 287 6.58 0.94 -14.24
CA ASN A 287 5.46 1.70 -13.70
C ASN A 287 4.57 2.21 -14.84
N ASP A 288 3.28 1.95 -14.76
CA ASP A 288 2.29 2.45 -15.71
C ASP A 288 2.17 3.98 -15.69
N LEU A 289 2.58 4.60 -14.58
CA LEU A 289 2.53 6.04 -14.37
C LEU A 289 3.88 6.67 -14.74
N GLU A 290 3.87 7.61 -15.69
CA GLU A 290 5.06 8.35 -16.13
C GLU A 290 5.83 8.98 -14.96
N LEU A 291 5.10 9.53 -13.98
CA LEU A 291 5.68 10.18 -12.79
C LEU A 291 6.37 9.19 -11.84
N ALA A 292 6.13 7.90 -11.96
CA ALA A 292 6.71 6.85 -11.13
C ALA A 292 7.92 6.16 -11.76
N LYS A 293 8.33 6.53 -12.99
CA LYS A 293 9.44 5.89 -13.71
C LYS A 293 10.80 6.05 -13.05
N ASP A 294 10.99 7.10 -12.24
CA ASP A 294 12.22 7.25 -11.44
C ASP A 294 12.16 6.48 -10.12
N CYS A 295 11.06 5.77 -9.83
CA CYS A 295 10.81 5.07 -8.58
C CYS A 295 10.74 3.56 -8.75
N SER A 296 10.96 2.85 -7.65
CA SER A 296 10.53 1.46 -7.48
C SER A 296 9.45 1.36 -6.43
N ILE A 297 8.56 0.39 -6.62
CA ILE A 297 7.46 0.10 -5.71
C ILE A 297 7.54 -1.37 -5.32
N VAL A 298 7.61 -1.64 -4.02
CA VAL A 298 7.60 -2.99 -3.47
C VAL A 298 6.32 -3.15 -2.67
N THR A 299 5.40 -3.97 -3.15
CA THR A 299 4.09 -4.19 -2.52
C THR A 299 3.99 -5.62 -2.01
N ALA A 300 3.63 -5.78 -0.76
CA ALA A 300 3.29 -7.06 -0.16
C ALA A 300 1.81 -7.13 0.19
N THR A 301 1.24 -8.32 -0.03
CA THR A 301 -0.14 -8.63 0.36
C THR A 301 -0.12 -9.67 1.48
N TYR A 302 -0.92 -9.46 2.52
CA TYR A 302 -1.01 -10.37 3.66
C TYR A 302 -2.44 -10.44 4.19
N ASN A 303 -2.79 -11.59 4.78
CA ASN A 303 -4.07 -11.78 5.44
C ASN A 303 -3.93 -11.37 6.90
N ILE A 304 -4.63 -10.31 7.31
CA ILE A 304 -4.67 -9.88 8.72
C ILE A 304 -5.51 -10.86 9.53
N ASN A 305 -6.63 -11.27 8.96
CA ASN A 305 -7.49 -12.35 9.43
C ASN A 305 -8.28 -12.96 8.26
N LYS A 306 -9.28 -13.82 8.53
CA LYS A 306 -10.09 -14.49 7.49
C LYS A 306 -10.87 -13.52 6.59
N ASP A 307 -11.20 -12.35 7.13
CA ASP A 307 -12.10 -11.38 6.51
C ASP A 307 -11.39 -10.09 6.06
N LEU A 308 -10.07 -9.98 6.32
CA LEU A 308 -9.33 -8.74 6.12
C LEU A 308 -7.99 -8.99 5.44
N VAL A 309 -7.83 -8.37 4.28
CA VAL A 309 -6.55 -8.35 3.54
C VAL A 309 -5.88 -7.01 3.69
N GLY A 310 -4.59 -7.05 4.02
CA GLY A 310 -3.72 -5.88 4.06
C GLY A 310 -2.75 -5.86 2.89
N LYS A 311 -2.37 -4.65 2.46
CA LYS A 311 -1.25 -4.40 1.58
C LYS A 311 -0.32 -3.39 2.23
N ILE A 312 0.97 -3.64 2.13
CA ILE A 312 2.02 -2.69 2.50
C ILE A 312 2.86 -2.44 1.25
N SER A 313 3.10 -1.19 0.94
CA SER A 313 3.94 -0.79 -0.19
C SER A 313 5.01 0.18 0.25
N PHE A 314 6.22 -0.04 -0.26
CA PHE A 314 7.36 0.84 -0.11
C PHE A 314 7.63 1.50 -1.45
N ILE A 315 7.74 2.83 -1.45
CA ILE A 315 8.01 3.65 -2.63
C ILE A 315 9.30 4.41 -2.39
N GLY A 316 10.24 4.28 -3.31
CA GLY A 316 11.55 4.92 -3.21
C GLY A 316 12.28 4.95 -4.54
N PRO A 317 13.55 5.39 -4.59
CA PRO A 317 14.35 5.41 -5.82
C PRO A 317 14.56 3.99 -6.36
N THR A 318 14.92 3.86 -7.64
CA THR A 318 15.19 2.53 -8.25
C THR A 318 16.29 1.74 -7.53
N ARG A 319 17.19 2.38 -6.81
CA ARG A 319 18.22 1.75 -5.99
C ARG A 319 17.78 1.41 -4.56
N MET A 320 16.55 0.96 -4.36
CA MET A 320 16.09 0.52 -3.04
C MET A 320 16.88 -0.68 -2.53
N ASP A 321 17.00 -0.81 -1.20
CA ASP A 321 17.45 -2.07 -0.58
C ASP A 321 16.30 -3.10 -0.59
N TYR A 322 16.11 -3.71 -1.75
CA TYR A 322 15.08 -4.73 -1.97
C TYR A 322 15.22 -5.93 -1.01
N SER A 323 16.46 -6.29 -0.66
CA SER A 323 16.75 -7.41 0.22
C SER A 323 16.22 -7.17 1.64
N ARG A 324 16.42 -5.96 2.15
CA ARG A 324 15.93 -5.54 3.47
C ARG A 324 14.42 -5.42 3.51
N ILE A 325 13.82 -4.81 2.47
CA ILE A 325 12.36 -4.69 2.37
C ILE A 325 11.72 -6.09 2.33
N TYR A 326 12.28 -7.00 1.52
CA TYR A 326 11.82 -8.37 1.43
C TYR A 326 11.90 -9.10 2.77
N ALA A 327 12.97 -8.90 3.55
CA ALA A 327 13.10 -9.48 4.88
C ALA A 327 12.04 -8.94 5.86
N ILE A 328 11.75 -7.63 5.83
CA ILE A 328 10.70 -6.99 6.66
C ILE A 328 9.33 -7.57 6.32
N VAL A 329 9.00 -7.60 5.04
CA VAL A 329 7.71 -8.08 4.55
C VAL A 329 7.48 -9.55 4.91
N ASN A 330 8.48 -10.39 4.70
CA ASN A 330 8.39 -11.81 5.06
C ASN A 330 8.21 -12.01 6.57
N TYR A 331 8.87 -11.18 7.37
CA TYR A 331 8.71 -11.25 8.81
C TYR A 331 7.29 -10.87 9.24
N ILE A 332 6.72 -9.82 8.67
CA ILE A 332 5.31 -9.42 8.91
C ILE A 332 4.36 -10.57 8.52
N ASN A 333 4.59 -11.19 7.37
CA ASN A 333 3.80 -12.35 6.93
C ASN A 333 3.85 -13.52 7.92
N LEU A 334 5.03 -13.81 8.45
CA LEU A 334 5.18 -14.86 9.46
C LEU A 334 4.38 -14.55 10.74
N LEU A 335 4.29 -13.29 11.13
CA LEU A 335 3.52 -12.86 12.30
C LEU A 335 2.00 -13.02 12.09
N PHE A 336 1.49 -12.69 10.93
CA PHE A 336 0.06 -12.85 10.62
C PHE A 336 -0.33 -14.31 10.37
N ASN A 337 0.55 -15.13 9.78
CA ASN A 337 0.27 -16.55 9.50
C ASN A 337 0.47 -17.48 10.73
N LYS A 338 1.06 -17.00 11.83
CA LYS A 338 1.19 -17.74 13.08
C LYS A 338 -0.05 -17.72 13.96
N LYS A 339 -1.07 -16.96 13.59
CA LYS A 339 -2.38 -16.91 14.25
C LYS A 339 -3.41 -17.73 13.48
#